data_768ac57fe4d2e151e4679aa5d0d84182
#
_entry.id   768ac57fe4d2e151e4679aa5d0d84182
#
_cell.length_a   1.000
_cell.length_b   1.000
_cell.length_c   1.000
_cell.angle_alpha   90.00
_cell.angle_beta   90.00
_cell.angle_gamma   90.00
#
_symmetry.space_group_name_H-M   'P 1'
#
loop_
_entity.id
_entity.type
_entity.pdbx_description
1 polymer ?
#
loop_
_entity_poly.entity_id
_entity_poly.type
_entity_poly.pdbx_seq_one_letter_code
_entity_poly.pdbx_strand_id
1 'polypeptide(L)'
;ISSSIFHLQTLITMSHFTKIKTKLYDRATIEKSLSDLNIEWESDLKKIKGYNNQEHEAEIIIRQKNNHDIGFKWNGTEYELVTDLMFWDQSHSVNKFLNSINQRYAFNLIAKVSEEQSFQYVEAKNQQDGSIKLLLRKFN
;
A
#
# COMPACT_ATOMS: atom_id res chain seq x y z
N ILE A 1 -7.36 -28.41 -28.59
CA ILE A 1 -8.54 -27.54 -28.68
C ILE A 1 -9.00 -27.15 -27.28
N SER A 2 -9.18 -28.15 -26.43
CA SER A 2 -9.60 -27.84 -25.04
C SER A 2 -8.56 -27.05 -24.27
N SER A 3 -7.27 -27.22 -24.55
CA SER A 3 -6.20 -26.48 -23.89
C SER A 3 -6.21 -24.99 -24.28
N SER A 4 -6.57 -24.65 -25.51
CA SER A 4 -6.69 -23.27 -25.95
C SER A 4 -7.82 -22.54 -25.22
N ILE A 5 -8.98 -23.20 -25.10
CA ILE A 5 -10.13 -22.63 -24.39
C ILE A 5 -9.82 -22.45 -22.91
N PHE A 6 -9.19 -23.45 -22.30
CA PHE A 6 -8.78 -23.40 -20.91
C PHE A 6 -7.78 -22.26 -20.66
N HIS A 7 -6.84 -22.08 -21.58
CA HIS A 7 -5.83 -21.02 -21.49
C HIS A 7 -6.48 -19.63 -21.53
N LEU A 8 -7.45 -19.45 -22.42
CA LEU A 8 -8.19 -18.19 -22.52
C LEU A 8 -8.96 -17.87 -21.25
N GLN A 9 -9.61 -18.88 -20.66
CA GLN A 9 -10.32 -18.70 -19.37
C GLN A 9 -9.34 -18.31 -18.25
N THR A 10 -8.14 -18.88 -18.22
CA THR A 10 -7.12 -18.51 -17.25
C THR A 10 -6.72 -17.05 -17.39
N LEU A 11 -6.56 -16.57 -18.63
CA LEU A 11 -6.26 -15.15 -18.87
C LEU A 11 -7.37 -14.23 -18.39
N ILE A 12 -8.62 -14.60 -18.62
CA ILE A 12 -9.78 -13.83 -18.15
C ILE A 12 -9.81 -13.79 -16.60
N THR A 13 -9.57 -14.93 -15.94
CA THR A 13 -9.52 -14.98 -14.48
C THR A 13 -8.38 -14.16 -13.89
N MET A 14 -7.28 -13.98 -14.62
CA MET A 14 -6.18 -13.14 -14.19
C MET A 14 -6.50 -11.64 -14.20
N SER A 15 -7.63 -11.24 -14.80
CA SER A 15 -8.10 -9.85 -14.82
C SER A 15 -8.94 -9.51 -13.58
N HIS A 16 -8.68 -10.17 -12.46
CA HIS A 16 -9.38 -9.94 -11.19
C HIS A 16 -8.47 -9.24 -10.19
N PHE A 17 -9.09 -8.72 -9.12
CA PHE A 17 -8.34 -8.12 -8.03
C PHE A 17 -7.39 -9.12 -7.39
N THR A 18 -6.17 -8.67 -7.21
CA THR A 18 -5.14 -9.40 -6.46
C THR A 18 -5.02 -8.78 -5.08
N LYS A 19 -4.89 -9.63 -4.07
CA LYS A 19 -4.70 -9.19 -2.68
C LYS A 19 -3.26 -9.49 -2.27
N ILE A 20 -2.55 -8.46 -1.86
CA ILE A 20 -1.15 -8.58 -1.43
C ILE A 20 -1.06 -8.19 0.04
N LYS A 21 -0.55 -9.08 0.88
CA LYS A 21 -0.33 -8.82 2.30
C LYS A 21 0.81 -7.83 2.47
N THR A 22 0.59 -6.80 3.28
CA THR A 22 1.55 -5.70 3.43
C THR A 22 2.25 -5.68 4.77
N LYS A 23 1.69 -6.33 5.80
CA LYS A 23 2.10 -6.23 7.21
C LYS A 23 1.91 -4.82 7.79
N LEU A 24 1.20 -3.96 7.10
CA LEU A 24 0.86 -2.62 7.60
C LEU A 24 -0.43 -2.72 8.42
N TYR A 25 -0.45 -2.14 9.61
CA TYR A 25 -1.58 -2.31 10.51
C TYR A 25 -2.14 -0.99 11.07
N ASP A 26 -1.42 0.12 10.97
CA ASP A 26 -1.88 1.40 11.52
C ASP A 26 -2.36 2.31 10.39
N ARG A 27 -3.69 2.45 10.29
CA ARG A 27 -4.33 3.20 9.20
C ARG A 27 -3.82 4.64 9.09
N ALA A 28 -3.77 5.35 10.20
CA ALA A 28 -3.34 6.74 10.20
C ALA A 28 -1.90 6.88 9.70
N THR A 29 -1.04 5.93 10.05
CA THR A 29 0.35 5.94 9.59
C THR A 29 0.46 5.61 8.10
N ILE A 30 -0.39 4.73 7.58
CA ILE A 30 -0.46 4.49 6.12
C ILE A 30 -0.87 5.77 5.40
N GLU A 31 -1.93 6.42 5.86
CA GLU A 31 -2.44 7.65 5.26
C GLU A 31 -1.39 8.75 5.25
N LYS A 32 -0.71 8.95 6.38
CA LYS A 32 0.38 9.91 6.49
C LYS A 32 1.51 9.58 5.52
N SER A 33 1.87 8.31 5.41
CA SER A 33 2.95 7.86 4.53
C SER A 33 2.62 8.09 3.06
N LEU A 34 1.38 7.84 2.66
CA LEU A 34 0.93 8.15 1.29
C LEU A 34 1.04 9.65 1.01
N SER A 35 0.59 10.48 1.95
CA SER A 35 0.68 11.93 1.80
C SER A 35 2.13 12.41 1.73
N ASP A 36 3.01 11.86 2.55
CA ASP A 36 4.44 12.18 2.53
C ASP A 36 5.08 11.84 1.17
N LEU A 37 4.59 10.80 0.51
CA LEU A 37 5.07 10.38 -0.81
C LEU A 37 4.36 11.08 -1.97
N ASN A 38 3.53 12.06 -1.67
CA ASN A 38 2.72 12.79 -2.65
C ASN A 38 1.75 11.89 -3.42
N ILE A 39 1.26 10.84 -2.77
CA ILE A 39 0.23 9.96 -3.33
C ILE A 39 -1.11 10.42 -2.80
N GLU A 40 -2.02 10.80 -3.72
CA GLU A 40 -3.37 11.20 -3.35
C GLU A 40 -4.18 9.97 -2.97
N TRP A 41 -4.97 10.09 -1.91
CA TRP A 41 -5.77 9.00 -1.38
C TRP A 41 -7.10 9.51 -0.85
N GLU A 42 -8.07 8.62 -0.79
CA GLU A 42 -9.37 8.85 -0.17
C GLU A 42 -9.60 7.79 0.91
N SER A 43 -10.39 8.12 1.92
CA SER A 43 -10.68 7.20 3.02
C SER A 43 -12.17 6.92 3.17
N ASP A 44 -12.54 6.13 4.20
CA ASP A 44 -13.91 5.82 4.63
C ASP A 44 -14.65 4.79 3.79
N LEU A 45 -14.13 3.55 3.76
CA LEU A 45 -14.84 2.38 3.20
C LEU A 45 -15.49 2.64 1.84
N LYS A 46 -14.76 3.29 0.96
CA LYS A 46 -15.25 3.53 -0.39
C LYS A 46 -15.04 2.29 -1.25
N LYS A 47 -15.86 2.18 -2.29
CA LYS A 47 -15.71 1.10 -3.26
C LYS A 47 -14.59 1.41 -4.23
N ILE A 48 -13.73 0.43 -4.47
CA ILE A 48 -12.72 0.49 -5.52
C ILE A 48 -13.25 -0.18 -6.78
N LYS A 49 -12.88 0.37 -7.93
CA LYS A 49 -13.30 -0.12 -9.23
C LYS A 49 -12.18 -0.89 -9.89
N GLY A 50 -12.53 -2.00 -10.52
CA GLY A 50 -11.61 -2.82 -11.28
C GLY A 50 -12.18 -3.18 -12.64
N TYR A 51 -11.61 -4.21 -13.26
CA TYR A 51 -12.01 -4.68 -14.57
C TYR A 51 -13.48 -5.14 -14.56
N ASN A 52 -14.18 -4.83 -15.64
CA ASN A 52 -15.56 -5.26 -15.88
C ASN A 52 -16.53 -4.82 -14.78
N ASN A 53 -16.33 -3.62 -14.22
CA ASN A 53 -17.13 -3.03 -13.16
C ASN A 53 -17.15 -3.85 -11.85
N GLN A 54 -16.14 -4.70 -11.63
CA GLN A 54 -15.97 -5.33 -10.33
C GLN A 54 -15.68 -4.28 -9.28
N GLU A 55 -16.30 -4.44 -8.11
CA GLU A 55 -16.14 -3.51 -7.02
C GLU A 55 -15.75 -4.25 -5.74
N HIS A 56 -14.86 -3.64 -4.97
CA HIS A 56 -14.48 -4.08 -3.63
C HIS A 56 -14.50 -2.89 -2.69
N GLU A 57 -14.73 -3.12 -1.42
CA GLU A 57 -14.62 -2.08 -0.41
C GLU A 57 -13.19 -2.00 0.10
N ALA A 58 -12.76 -0.79 0.41
CA ALA A 58 -11.45 -0.55 1.00
C ALA A 58 -11.51 0.69 1.89
N GLU A 59 -10.70 0.71 2.94
CA GLU A 59 -10.63 1.83 3.86
C GLU A 59 -9.83 2.98 3.29
N ILE A 60 -8.82 2.68 2.48
CA ILE A 60 -7.99 3.68 1.83
C ILE A 60 -7.98 3.37 0.33
N ILE A 61 -8.24 4.38 -0.49
CA ILE A 61 -8.35 4.21 -1.94
C ILE A 61 -7.43 5.19 -2.64
N ILE A 62 -6.70 4.67 -3.62
CA ILE A 62 -5.87 5.46 -4.53
C ILE A 62 -6.50 5.35 -5.91
N ARG A 63 -7.00 6.47 -6.44
CA ARG A 63 -7.62 6.51 -7.76
C ARG A 63 -6.54 6.58 -8.83
N GLN A 64 -6.65 5.73 -9.84
CA GLN A 64 -5.78 5.78 -11.01
C GLN A 64 -6.50 6.44 -12.18
N LYS A 65 -5.74 6.98 -13.11
CA LYS A 65 -6.29 7.68 -14.28
C LYS A 65 -7.11 6.76 -15.20
N ASN A 66 -6.81 5.47 -15.18
CA ASN A 66 -7.50 4.48 -16.01
C ASN A 66 -8.79 3.95 -15.37
N ASN A 67 -9.24 4.52 -14.26
CA ASN A 67 -10.42 4.11 -13.51
C ASN A 67 -10.33 2.70 -12.90
N HIS A 68 -9.12 2.18 -12.75
CA HIS A 68 -8.85 0.93 -12.03
C HIS A 68 -8.11 1.30 -10.74
N ASP A 69 -8.79 1.23 -9.63
CA ASP A 69 -8.31 1.79 -8.36
C ASP A 69 -7.39 0.82 -7.61
N ILE A 70 -6.60 1.38 -6.72
CA ILE A 70 -5.80 0.63 -5.75
C ILE A 70 -6.44 0.85 -4.38
N GLY A 71 -6.57 -0.21 -3.59
CA GLY A 71 -7.14 -0.11 -2.26
C GLY A 71 -6.26 -0.74 -1.19
N PHE A 72 -6.35 -0.22 0.02
CA PHE A 72 -5.86 -0.89 1.21
C PHE A 72 -7.08 -1.34 2.02
N LYS A 73 -7.22 -2.63 2.20
CA LYS A 73 -8.37 -3.25 2.87
C LYS A 73 -7.92 -4.02 4.10
N TRP A 74 -8.57 -3.76 5.22
CA TRP A 74 -8.31 -4.46 6.48
C TRP A 74 -8.82 -5.90 6.40
N ASN A 75 -7.97 -6.87 6.77
CA ASN A 75 -8.31 -8.28 6.74
C ASN A 75 -8.53 -8.91 8.13
N GLY A 76 -8.49 -8.08 9.18
CA GLY A 76 -8.58 -8.54 10.57
C GLY A 76 -7.27 -8.43 11.35
N THR A 77 -6.14 -8.43 10.67
CA THR A 77 -4.81 -8.35 11.28
C THR A 77 -3.92 -7.31 10.63
N GLU A 78 -4.06 -7.11 9.33
CA GLU A 78 -3.23 -6.17 8.56
C GLU A 78 -4.03 -5.63 7.39
N TYR A 79 -3.49 -4.61 6.74
CA TYR A 79 -4.06 -4.11 5.48
C TYR A 79 -3.49 -4.91 4.31
N GLU A 80 -4.37 -5.30 3.40
CA GLU A 80 -3.98 -5.90 2.14
C GLU A 80 -4.06 -4.86 1.03
N LEU A 81 -3.08 -4.85 0.14
CA LEU A 81 -3.18 -4.06 -1.09
C LEU A 81 -4.06 -4.83 -2.06
N VAL A 82 -5.14 -4.21 -2.50
CA VAL A 82 -6.11 -4.80 -3.42
C VAL A 82 -6.05 -4.02 -4.72
N THR A 83 -5.70 -4.68 -5.81
CA THR A 83 -5.57 -4.04 -7.10
C THR A 83 -5.67 -5.07 -8.22
N ASP A 84 -6.03 -4.62 -9.41
CA ASP A 84 -5.93 -5.45 -10.61
C ASP A 84 -4.58 -5.17 -11.25
N LEU A 85 -3.69 -6.15 -11.17
CA LEU A 85 -2.31 -5.99 -11.66
C LEU A 85 -2.21 -5.77 -13.16
N MET A 86 -3.19 -6.23 -13.93
CA MET A 86 -3.21 -5.99 -15.38
C MET A 86 -3.42 -4.51 -15.70
N PHE A 87 -4.03 -3.76 -14.80
CA PHE A 87 -4.34 -2.34 -14.98
C PHE A 87 -3.56 -1.45 -14.02
N TRP A 88 -2.42 -1.96 -13.53
CA TRP A 88 -1.52 -1.18 -12.70
C TRP A 88 -0.98 0.00 -13.51
N ASP A 89 -1.26 1.21 -13.05
CA ASP A 89 -0.93 2.45 -13.77
C ASP A 89 -0.19 3.42 -12.85
N GLN A 90 0.95 2.97 -12.37
CA GLN A 90 1.85 3.78 -11.55
C GLN A 90 3.21 3.85 -12.23
N SER A 91 3.99 4.88 -11.92
CA SER A 91 5.33 5.08 -12.49
C SER A 91 6.32 3.99 -12.09
N HIS A 92 6.04 3.29 -10.99
CA HIS A 92 6.89 2.21 -10.48
C HIS A 92 6.12 0.90 -10.46
N SER A 93 6.85 -0.22 -10.43
CA SER A 93 6.26 -1.55 -10.23
C SER A 93 5.56 -1.64 -8.87
N VAL A 94 4.68 -2.62 -8.71
CA VAL A 94 3.99 -2.87 -7.44
C VAL A 94 5.00 -3.05 -6.29
N ASN A 95 6.06 -3.81 -6.53
CA ASN A 95 7.08 -4.06 -5.52
C ASN A 95 7.77 -2.76 -5.09
N LYS A 96 8.15 -1.93 -6.06
CA LYS A 96 8.80 -0.65 -5.77
C LYS A 96 7.85 0.32 -5.06
N PHE A 97 6.61 0.35 -5.48
CA PHE A 97 5.55 1.14 -4.86
C PHE A 97 5.37 0.75 -3.39
N LEU A 98 5.21 -0.55 -3.13
CA LEU A 98 5.08 -1.05 -1.76
C LEU A 98 6.32 -0.82 -0.91
N ASN A 99 7.51 -0.99 -1.48
CA ASN A 99 8.76 -0.74 -0.75
C ASN A 99 8.86 0.73 -0.31
N SER A 100 8.49 1.66 -1.16
CA SER A 100 8.47 3.09 -0.81
C SER A 100 7.51 3.37 0.34
N ILE A 101 6.32 2.79 0.27
CA ILE A 101 5.32 2.94 1.33
C ILE A 101 5.82 2.30 2.64
N ASN A 102 6.39 1.10 2.56
CA ASN A 102 6.89 0.39 3.74
C ASN A 102 8.00 1.17 4.44
N GLN A 103 8.92 1.75 3.69
CA GLN A 103 10.00 2.57 4.26
C GLN A 103 9.45 3.81 4.97
N ARG A 104 8.55 4.51 4.33
CA ARG A 104 7.96 5.72 4.92
C ARG A 104 7.06 5.38 6.11
N TYR A 105 6.33 4.30 6.01
CA TYR A 105 5.52 3.80 7.11
C TYR A 105 6.38 3.45 8.32
N ALA A 106 7.47 2.71 8.13
CA ALA A 106 8.37 2.36 9.23
C ALA A 106 8.92 3.61 9.91
N PHE A 107 9.36 4.59 9.13
CA PHE A 107 9.82 5.88 9.66
C PHE A 107 8.73 6.55 10.51
N ASN A 108 7.53 6.67 9.96
CA ASN A 108 6.43 7.36 10.63
C ASN A 108 5.95 6.62 11.88
N LEU A 109 5.91 5.28 11.82
CA LEU A 109 5.49 4.48 12.95
C LEU A 109 6.48 4.58 14.12
N ILE A 110 7.78 4.50 13.84
CA ILE A 110 8.82 4.63 14.85
C ILE A 110 8.81 6.04 15.45
N ALA A 111 8.64 7.06 14.63
CA ALA A 111 8.53 8.42 15.10
C ALA A 111 7.34 8.60 16.05
N LYS A 112 6.19 8.04 15.70
CA LYS A 112 4.98 8.07 16.51
C LYS A 112 5.17 7.37 17.86
N VAL A 113 5.71 6.16 17.85
CA VAL A 113 5.96 5.38 19.07
C VAL A 113 7.01 6.06 19.93
N SER A 114 8.05 6.60 19.34
CA SER A 114 9.12 7.32 20.05
C SER A 114 8.57 8.56 20.76
N GLU A 115 7.70 9.29 20.10
CA GLU A 115 7.04 10.46 20.68
C GLU A 115 6.18 10.05 21.88
N GLU A 116 5.39 8.99 21.76
CA GLU A 116 4.55 8.46 22.84
C GLU A 116 5.39 8.00 24.04
N GLN A 117 6.61 7.52 23.80
CA GLN A 117 7.53 7.05 24.85
C GLN A 117 8.54 8.11 25.28
N SER A 118 8.34 9.35 24.88
CA SER A 118 9.23 10.46 25.23
C SER A 118 10.66 10.31 24.68
N PHE A 119 10.80 9.68 23.53
CA PHE A 119 12.07 9.68 22.78
C PHE A 119 12.10 10.86 21.83
N GLN A 120 13.28 11.44 21.70
CA GLN A 120 13.53 12.47 20.72
C GLN A 120 14.13 11.84 19.47
N TYR A 121 13.50 12.09 18.33
CA TYR A 121 14.07 11.74 17.06
C TYR A 121 15.28 12.64 16.76
N VAL A 122 16.41 12.03 16.42
CA VAL A 122 17.65 12.77 16.19
C VAL A 122 18.08 12.72 14.73
N GLU A 123 18.05 11.53 14.12
CA GLU A 123 18.60 11.38 12.78
C GLU A 123 17.96 10.19 12.06
N ALA A 124 17.77 10.34 10.75
CA ALA A 124 17.36 9.26 9.88
C ALA A 124 18.32 9.18 8.69
N LYS A 125 18.76 7.97 8.36
CA LYS A 125 19.63 7.72 7.21
C LYS A 125 19.05 6.62 6.34
N ASN A 126 19.00 6.86 5.04
CA ASN A 126 18.67 5.82 4.07
C ASN A 126 19.86 4.90 3.89
N GLN A 127 19.60 3.60 3.93
CA GLN A 127 20.62 2.58 3.71
C GLN A 127 20.62 2.13 2.25
N GLN A 128 21.71 1.50 1.82
CA GLN A 128 21.83 0.99 0.45
C GLN A 128 20.84 -0.12 0.15
N ASP A 129 20.43 -0.88 1.15
CA ASP A 129 19.45 -1.96 1.01
C ASP A 129 18.00 -1.48 1.00
N GLY A 130 17.78 -0.17 1.03
CA GLY A 130 16.45 0.42 1.04
C GLY A 130 15.85 0.63 2.42
N SER A 131 16.50 0.18 3.49
CA SER A 131 16.05 0.41 4.86
C SER A 131 16.37 1.82 5.33
N ILE A 132 15.74 2.24 6.44
CA ILE A 132 16.02 3.53 7.09
C ILE A 132 16.59 3.25 8.47
N LYS A 133 17.74 3.85 8.77
CA LYS A 133 18.33 3.83 10.10
C LYS A 133 17.89 5.07 10.87
N LEU A 134 17.31 4.88 12.05
CA LEU A 134 16.91 5.96 12.93
C LEU A 134 17.80 5.98 14.17
N LEU A 135 18.25 7.18 14.53
CA LEU A 135 18.95 7.44 15.77
C LEU A 135 18.01 8.23 16.68
N LEU A 136 17.73 7.65 17.84
CA LEU A 136 16.78 8.22 18.80
C LEU A 136 17.52 8.54 20.10
N ARG A 137 17.07 9.59 20.78
CA ARG A 137 17.56 9.97 22.08
C ARG A 137 16.38 10.22 23.00
N LYS A 138 16.45 9.67 24.21
CA LYS A 138 15.39 9.82 25.18
C LYS A 138 15.40 11.26 25.74
N PHE A 139 14.21 11.83 25.93
CA PHE A 139 14.08 13.07 26.66
C PHE A 139 14.44 12.88 28.13
N ASN A 140 15.12 13.84 28.69
CA ASN A 140 15.46 13.87 30.11
C ASN A 140 14.54 14.86 30.83
#